data_1b647ad094f0c830ebe7e33799cb6794
#
_entry.id   1b647ad094f0c830ebe7e33799cb6794
#
_cell.length_a   1.000
_cell.length_b   1.000
_cell.length_c   1.000
_cell.angle_alpha   90.00
_cell.angle_beta   90.00
_cell.angle_gamma   90.00
#
_symmetry.space_group_name_H-M   'P 1'
#
loop_
_entity.id
_entity.type
_entity.pdbx_description
1 polymer ?
#
loop_
_entity_poly.entity_id
_entity_poly.type
_entity_poly.pdbx_seq_one_letter_code
_entity_poly.pdbx_strand_id
1 'polypeptide(L)'
;IAQSVRQRVADAKPIQHDVWLLEVQSGEKTKLDYKALPGYNEDVLAAAKRENAEVRGNTYKENRLPRDIGLLFDWYATEPPIKWHDNSDKVAVMLEAWDNKDRWIATIDVDDKVFETQHRMHDNAWVNYRFNQFGWFDEAETLYLLSEESGYSQLYTKPVNGKLTSVTHGNFVVDNVVLSQDDNYFYYKANKKHPGIYEIYRVSTDSMNSQALTDLNGMTDYQLSPDESSLLLIHSKLVKPPELYSMDLRIEN
;
A
#
# COMPACT_ATOMS: atom_id res chain seq x y z
N ILE A 1 -25.56 9.97 -4.60
CA ILE A 1 -24.37 9.30 -4.06
C ILE A 1 -24.35 7.92 -4.69
N ALA A 2 -23.48 7.73 -5.68
CA ALA A 2 -23.27 6.41 -6.25
C ALA A 2 -22.52 5.56 -5.21
N GLN A 3 -23.18 4.55 -4.65
CA GLN A 3 -22.47 3.51 -3.91
C GLN A 3 -21.70 2.66 -4.93
N SER A 4 -20.37 2.67 -4.84
CA SER A 4 -19.56 1.68 -5.51
C SER A 4 -19.87 0.32 -4.87
N VAL A 5 -20.63 -0.51 -5.55
CA VAL A 5 -20.87 -1.89 -5.13
C VAL A 5 -19.85 -2.75 -5.85
N ARG A 6 -19.02 -3.47 -5.07
CA ARG A 6 -18.11 -4.46 -5.66
C ARG A 6 -18.91 -5.47 -6.47
N GLN A 7 -18.52 -5.62 -7.74
CA GLN A 7 -19.22 -6.54 -8.64
C GLN A 7 -19.07 -7.99 -8.17
N ARG A 8 -20.13 -8.75 -8.32
CA ARG A 8 -20.14 -10.19 -8.06
C ARG A 8 -19.61 -10.95 -9.28
N VAL A 9 -19.22 -12.19 -9.09
CA VAL A 9 -18.67 -13.07 -10.14
C VAL A 9 -19.54 -13.17 -11.42
N ALA A 10 -20.83 -12.90 -11.32
CA ALA A 10 -21.79 -12.94 -12.44
C ALA A 10 -22.02 -11.58 -13.10
N ASP A 11 -21.46 -10.51 -12.60
CA ASP A 11 -21.68 -9.17 -13.16
C ASP A 11 -20.82 -8.96 -14.41
N ALA A 12 -21.39 -8.36 -15.45
CA ALA A 12 -20.87 -8.43 -16.80
C ALA A 12 -19.57 -7.64 -17.04
N LYS A 13 -19.28 -6.60 -16.27
CA LYS A 13 -18.05 -5.80 -16.41
C LYS A 13 -17.63 -5.15 -15.09
N PRO A 14 -16.32 -5.15 -14.75
CA PRO A 14 -15.80 -4.37 -13.63
C PRO A 14 -16.06 -2.88 -13.84
N ILE A 15 -16.26 -2.16 -12.74
CA ILE A 15 -16.31 -0.71 -12.76
C ILE A 15 -14.87 -0.21 -12.90
N GLN A 16 -14.55 0.43 -14.02
CA GLN A 16 -13.28 1.12 -14.18
C GLN A 16 -13.37 2.53 -13.59
N HIS A 17 -12.28 2.97 -12.98
CA HIS A 17 -12.16 4.37 -12.59
C HIS A 17 -11.37 5.12 -13.64
N ASP A 18 -11.95 6.19 -14.15
CA ASP A 18 -11.23 7.13 -15.00
C ASP A 18 -10.62 8.22 -14.13
N VAL A 19 -9.33 8.47 -14.28
CA VAL A 19 -8.63 9.58 -13.63
C VAL A 19 -8.52 10.73 -14.63
N TRP A 20 -8.92 11.92 -14.19
CA TRP A 20 -8.92 13.13 -15.00
C TRP A 20 -8.11 14.22 -14.33
N LEU A 21 -7.27 14.90 -15.10
CA LEU A 21 -6.70 16.18 -14.72
C LEU A 21 -7.64 17.30 -15.21
N LEU A 22 -7.95 18.21 -14.30
CA LEU A 22 -8.74 19.40 -14.58
C LEU A 22 -7.90 20.64 -14.31
N GLU A 23 -7.58 21.40 -15.33
CA GLU A 23 -6.97 22.71 -15.18
C GLU A 23 -8.06 23.74 -14.81
N VAL A 24 -7.94 24.28 -13.58
CA VAL A 24 -9.01 25.14 -13.03
C VAL A 24 -9.17 26.44 -13.81
N GLN A 25 -8.07 27.02 -14.32
CA GLN A 25 -8.10 28.32 -15.01
C GLN A 25 -8.71 28.23 -16.41
N SER A 26 -8.29 27.23 -17.19
CA SER A 26 -8.78 27.05 -18.57
C SER A 26 -10.05 26.21 -18.66
N GLY A 27 -10.32 25.39 -17.62
CA GLY A 27 -11.38 24.37 -17.65
C GLY A 27 -11.04 23.15 -18.50
N GLU A 28 -9.81 23.04 -18.99
CA GLU A 28 -9.37 21.89 -19.78
C GLU A 28 -9.41 20.62 -18.95
N LYS A 29 -9.90 19.52 -19.57
CA LYS A 29 -9.97 18.20 -18.97
C LYS A 29 -9.17 17.21 -19.77
N THR A 30 -8.22 16.54 -19.15
CA THR A 30 -7.43 15.49 -19.77
C THR A 30 -7.62 14.18 -19.02
N LYS A 31 -8.04 13.14 -19.72
CA LYS A 31 -8.11 11.79 -19.18
C LYS A 31 -6.72 11.16 -19.18
N LEU A 32 -6.29 10.62 -18.04
CA LEU A 32 -5.04 9.89 -17.93
C LEU A 32 -5.20 8.47 -18.49
N ASP A 33 -4.19 8.00 -19.22
CA ASP A 33 -4.18 6.66 -19.83
C ASP A 33 -3.33 5.70 -18.99
N TYR A 34 -3.87 4.54 -18.67
CA TYR A 34 -3.17 3.48 -17.92
C TYR A 34 -2.11 2.72 -18.74
N LYS A 35 -1.95 3.00 -20.05
CA LYS A 35 -0.99 2.31 -20.91
C LYS A 35 0.46 2.41 -20.47
N ALA A 36 0.80 3.48 -19.72
CA ALA A 36 2.14 3.66 -19.16
C ALA A 36 2.46 2.69 -18.02
N LEU A 37 1.45 2.06 -17.40
CA LEU A 37 1.64 1.13 -16.30
C LEU A 37 2.24 -0.19 -16.79
N PRO A 38 3.34 -0.67 -16.18
CA PRO A 38 3.89 -1.98 -16.50
C PRO A 38 2.86 -3.09 -16.31
N GLY A 39 2.73 -3.98 -17.27
CA GLY A 39 1.77 -5.08 -17.21
C GLY A 39 0.35 -4.76 -17.64
N TYR A 40 0.07 -3.53 -18.09
CA TYR A 40 -1.27 -3.10 -18.51
C TYR A 40 -1.93 -4.05 -19.55
N ASN A 41 -1.14 -4.57 -20.49
CA ASN A 41 -1.61 -5.49 -21.55
C ASN A 41 -1.21 -6.96 -21.31
N GLU A 42 -0.73 -7.33 -20.13
CA GLU A 42 -0.34 -8.70 -19.85
C GLU A 42 -1.58 -9.59 -19.66
N ASP A 43 -1.56 -10.80 -20.25
CA ASP A 43 -2.57 -11.82 -19.95
C ASP A 43 -2.14 -12.61 -18.71
N VAL A 44 -2.26 -11.99 -17.55
CA VAL A 44 -1.84 -12.54 -16.24
C VAL A 44 -2.60 -13.78 -15.81
N LEU A 45 -3.71 -14.10 -16.48
CA LEU A 45 -4.51 -15.30 -16.27
C LEU A 45 -4.23 -16.39 -17.32
N ALA A 46 -3.24 -16.22 -18.20
CA ALA A 46 -2.95 -17.12 -19.30
C ALA A 46 -2.73 -18.57 -18.84
N ALA A 47 -2.05 -18.77 -17.71
CA ALA A 47 -1.81 -20.11 -17.15
C ALA A 47 -3.13 -20.82 -16.79
N ALA A 48 -3.99 -20.17 -16.03
CA ALA A 48 -5.29 -20.72 -15.64
C ALA A 48 -6.24 -20.93 -16.85
N LYS A 49 -6.20 -19.99 -17.81
CA LYS A 49 -6.99 -20.12 -19.04
C LYS A 49 -6.51 -21.29 -19.91
N ARG A 50 -5.18 -21.55 -19.97
CA ARG A 50 -4.59 -22.67 -20.68
C ARG A 50 -5.01 -24.00 -20.06
N GLU A 51 -4.86 -24.13 -18.74
CA GLU A 51 -5.29 -25.33 -18.00
C GLU A 51 -6.78 -25.61 -18.22
N ASN A 52 -7.65 -24.61 -18.11
CA ASN A 52 -9.07 -24.76 -18.39
C ASN A 52 -9.38 -25.17 -19.84
N ALA A 53 -8.62 -24.68 -20.81
CA ALA A 53 -8.78 -25.06 -22.21
C ALA A 53 -8.38 -26.51 -22.44
N GLU A 54 -7.23 -26.93 -21.88
CA GLU A 54 -6.73 -28.32 -21.99
C GLU A 54 -7.73 -29.33 -21.40
N VAL A 55 -8.29 -29.05 -20.22
CA VAL A 55 -9.32 -29.89 -19.59
C VAL A 55 -10.56 -30.07 -20.50
N ARG A 56 -10.87 -29.05 -21.31
CA ARG A 56 -12.00 -29.07 -22.26
C ARG A 56 -11.62 -29.57 -23.65
N GLY A 57 -10.39 -30.07 -23.85
CA GLY A 57 -9.88 -30.51 -25.14
C GLY A 57 -9.64 -29.38 -26.14
N ASN A 58 -9.47 -28.17 -25.68
CA ASN A 58 -9.24 -26.96 -26.47
C ASN A 58 -7.80 -26.45 -26.31
N THR A 59 -7.37 -25.60 -27.25
CA THR A 59 -6.09 -24.86 -27.14
C THR A 59 -6.37 -23.42 -26.78
N TYR A 60 -5.68 -22.93 -25.77
CA TYR A 60 -5.71 -21.49 -25.42
C TYR A 60 -4.60 -20.74 -26.14
N LYS A 61 -4.97 -19.64 -26.79
CA LYS A 61 -4.01 -18.68 -27.35
C LYS A 61 -4.01 -17.44 -26.46
N GLU A 62 -2.84 -17.09 -25.97
CA GLU A 62 -2.66 -15.87 -25.16
C GLU A 62 -3.21 -14.62 -25.89
N ASN A 63 -3.96 -13.83 -25.16
CA ASN A 63 -4.60 -12.64 -25.68
C ASN A 63 -4.26 -11.44 -24.78
N ARG A 64 -3.42 -10.57 -25.30
CA ARG A 64 -2.97 -9.34 -24.61
C ARG A 64 -3.97 -8.23 -24.88
N LEU A 65 -4.86 -8.04 -23.94
CA LEU A 65 -5.86 -6.96 -23.96
C LEU A 65 -5.61 -5.98 -22.80
N PRO A 66 -6.08 -4.72 -22.93
CA PRO A 66 -6.11 -3.80 -21.81
C PRO A 66 -6.77 -4.44 -20.59
N ARG A 67 -6.11 -4.33 -19.44
CA ARG A 67 -6.65 -4.82 -18.17
C ARG A 67 -7.56 -3.76 -17.55
N ASP A 68 -8.56 -4.21 -16.80
CA ASP A 68 -9.42 -3.33 -16.03
C ASP A 68 -8.65 -2.87 -14.78
N ILE A 69 -8.39 -1.56 -14.70
CA ILE A 69 -7.62 -0.92 -13.62
C ILE A 69 -8.46 0.19 -13.01
N GLY A 70 -8.34 0.34 -11.70
CA GLY A 70 -8.99 1.40 -10.96
C GLY A 70 -8.16 1.86 -9.77
N LEU A 71 -8.59 2.97 -9.16
CA LEU A 71 -8.07 3.40 -7.87
C LEU A 71 -8.48 2.37 -6.80
N LEU A 72 -7.58 2.11 -5.86
CA LEU A 72 -7.88 1.23 -4.72
C LEU A 72 -8.86 1.92 -3.75
N PHE A 73 -10.14 1.79 -4.04
CA PHE A 73 -11.26 2.28 -3.22
C PHE A 73 -12.03 1.10 -2.58
N ASP A 74 -11.34 0.19 -1.96
CA ASP A 74 -12.03 -0.89 -1.26
C ASP A 74 -12.34 -0.45 0.19
N TRP A 75 -13.41 -0.98 0.78
CA TRP A 75 -13.69 -0.85 2.21
C TRP A 75 -12.63 -1.50 3.11
N TYR A 76 -11.71 -2.27 2.55
CA TYR A 76 -10.49 -2.73 3.20
C TYR A 76 -9.33 -1.74 3.08
N ALA A 77 -9.44 -0.72 2.22
CA ALA A 77 -8.45 0.34 2.15
C ALA A 77 -8.59 1.20 3.41
N THR A 78 -7.58 1.18 4.24
CA THR A 78 -7.53 1.98 5.46
C THR A 78 -7.25 3.45 5.18
N GLU A 79 -6.82 3.75 3.95
CA GLU A 79 -6.34 5.06 3.55
C GLU A 79 -6.85 5.49 2.17
N PRO A 80 -6.96 6.82 1.92
CA PRO A 80 -7.29 7.32 0.58
C PRO A 80 -6.25 6.85 -0.45
N PRO A 81 -6.68 6.43 -1.65
CA PRO A 81 -5.77 6.00 -2.71
C PRO A 81 -5.08 7.15 -3.43
N ILE A 82 -5.33 8.39 -3.05
CA ILE A 82 -4.73 9.61 -3.61
C ILE A 82 -4.08 10.38 -2.47
N LYS A 83 -2.78 10.62 -2.59
CA LYS A 83 -1.97 11.32 -1.59
C LYS A 83 -1.19 12.46 -2.26
N TRP A 84 -1.47 13.69 -1.86
CA TRP A 84 -0.66 14.84 -2.22
C TRP A 84 0.57 14.90 -1.32
N HIS A 85 1.66 15.39 -1.88
CA HIS A 85 2.82 15.80 -1.09
C HIS A 85 2.56 17.20 -0.53
N ASP A 86 2.76 17.40 0.77
CA ASP A 86 2.33 18.64 1.43
C ASP A 86 3.10 19.87 0.94
N ASN A 87 4.37 19.72 0.59
CA ASN A 87 5.27 20.81 0.23
C ASN A 87 5.61 20.85 -1.28
N SER A 88 4.95 20.07 -2.12
CA SER A 88 5.18 20.09 -3.57
C SER A 88 3.88 19.87 -4.36
N ASP A 89 3.95 19.95 -5.68
CA ASP A 89 2.85 19.67 -6.59
C ASP A 89 2.70 18.18 -6.94
N LYS A 90 3.46 17.32 -6.27
CA LYS A 90 3.44 15.87 -6.50
C LYS A 90 2.19 15.23 -5.92
N VAL A 91 1.61 14.34 -6.68
CA VAL A 91 0.51 13.49 -6.23
C VAL A 91 0.82 12.03 -6.54
N ALA A 92 0.62 11.16 -5.56
CA ALA A 92 0.72 9.72 -5.75
C ALA A 92 -0.65 9.08 -5.65
N VAL A 93 -0.85 8.04 -6.47
CA VAL A 93 -2.09 7.27 -6.50
C VAL A 93 -1.80 5.78 -6.35
N MET A 94 -2.68 5.08 -5.65
CA MET A 94 -2.65 3.62 -5.59
C MET A 94 -3.71 3.06 -6.51
N LEU A 95 -3.27 2.26 -7.47
CA LEU A 95 -4.07 1.61 -8.49
C LEU A 95 -4.05 0.08 -8.29
N GLU A 96 -5.14 -0.58 -8.65
CA GLU A 96 -5.24 -2.04 -8.63
C GLU A 96 -5.83 -2.57 -9.93
N ALA A 97 -5.38 -3.76 -10.33
CA ALA A 97 -6.03 -4.52 -11.39
C ALA A 97 -7.17 -5.37 -10.82
N TRP A 98 -8.32 -5.40 -11.48
CA TRP A 98 -9.49 -6.18 -11.05
C TRP A 98 -9.27 -7.69 -11.03
N ASP A 99 -8.22 -8.17 -11.70
CA ASP A 99 -7.79 -9.57 -11.62
C ASP A 99 -6.98 -9.91 -10.35
N ASN A 100 -6.69 -8.90 -9.51
CA ASN A 100 -5.92 -8.99 -8.25
C ASN A 100 -4.49 -9.52 -8.40
N LYS A 101 -3.90 -9.42 -9.59
CA LYS A 101 -2.52 -9.85 -9.84
C LYS A 101 -1.51 -8.73 -9.71
N ASP A 102 -1.98 -7.48 -9.80
CA ASP A 102 -1.12 -6.30 -9.76
C ASP A 102 -1.74 -5.16 -8.96
N ARG A 103 -0.85 -4.45 -8.28
CA ARG A 103 -1.09 -3.16 -7.63
C ARG A 103 0.05 -2.22 -7.97
N TRP A 104 -0.27 -0.97 -8.25
CA TRP A 104 0.73 0.05 -8.55
C TRP A 104 0.60 1.22 -7.59
N ILE A 105 1.75 1.82 -7.25
CA ILE A 105 1.84 3.19 -6.78
C ILE A 105 2.43 3.98 -7.92
N ALA A 106 1.74 5.00 -8.38
CA ALA A 106 2.19 5.86 -9.45
C ALA A 106 2.07 7.33 -9.05
N THR A 107 3.03 8.14 -9.44
CA THR A 107 2.89 9.60 -9.43
C THR A 107 2.22 10.06 -10.72
N ILE A 108 1.60 11.23 -10.66
CA ILE A 108 1.02 11.87 -11.84
C ILE A 108 1.93 13.02 -12.23
N ASP A 109 2.51 12.94 -13.43
CA ASP A 109 3.11 14.09 -14.08
C ASP A 109 2.00 14.97 -14.64
N VAL A 110 1.85 16.17 -14.10
CA VAL A 110 0.78 17.10 -14.49
C VAL A 110 1.08 17.84 -15.80
N ASP A 111 2.37 17.99 -16.15
CA ASP A 111 2.80 18.65 -17.39
C ASP A 111 2.65 17.70 -18.58
N ASP A 112 3.20 16.49 -18.47
CA ASP A 112 3.12 15.47 -19.52
C ASP A 112 1.78 14.70 -19.49
N LYS A 113 0.96 14.88 -18.44
CA LYS A 113 -0.36 14.27 -18.25
C LYS A 113 -0.31 12.74 -18.32
N VAL A 114 0.66 12.14 -17.61
CA VAL A 114 0.90 10.69 -17.60
C VAL A 114 1.08 10.14 -16.18
N PHE A 115 0.88 8.84 -16.02
CA PHE A 115 1.30 8.11 -14.82
C PHE A 115 2.77 7.72 -14.91
N GLU A 116 3.51 7.98 -13.85
CA GLU A 116 4.88 7.50 -13.65
C GLU A 116 4.87 6.42 -12.57
N THR A 117 5.18 5.18 -12.93
CA THR A 117 5.16 4.07 -11.99
C THR A 117 6.31 4.18 -10.98
N GLN A 118 5.97 4.29 -9.70
CA GLN A 118 6.93 4.30 -8.61
C GLN A 118 7.15 2.89 -8.04
N HIS A 119 6.09 2.07 -7.98
CA HIS A 119 6.15 0.68 -7.53
C HIS A 119 5.10 -0.16 -8.23
N ARG A 120 5.44 -1.40 -8.60
CA ARG A 120 4.50 -2.43 -9.05
C ARG A 120 4.65 -3.65 -8.16
N MET A 121 3.62 -3.98 -7.41
CA MET A 121 3.51 -5.27 -6.74
C MET A 121 2.78 -6.23 -7.67
N HIS A 122 3.43 -7.35 -7.98
CA HIS A 122 2.86 -8.42 -8.81
C HIS A 122 2.91 -9.76 -8.07
N ASP A 123 1.84 -10.53 -8.14
CA ASP A 123 1.80 -11.90 -7.63
C ASP A 123 1.04 -12.83 -8.58
N ASN A 124 1.62 -14.00 -8.88
CA ASN A 124 1.01 -14.98 -9.76
C ASN A 124 -0.26 -15.61 -9.18
N ALA A 125 -0.43 -15.62 -7.87
CA ALA A 125 -1.65 -16.03 -7.20
C ALA A 125 -2.60 -14.85 -7.02
N TRP A 126 -2.26 -13.90 -6.15
CA TRP A 126 -3.04 -12.70 -5.89
C TRP A 126 -2.26 -11.70 -5.02
N VAL A 127 -2.49 -10.41 -5.18
CA VAL A 127 -2.00 -9.37 -4.27
C VAL A 127 -2.96 -9.27 -3.09
N ASN A 128 -2.43 -9.27 -1.86
CA ASN A 128 -3.21 -9.19 -0.64
C ASN A 128 -3.92 -7.82 -0.55
N TYR A 129 -5.17 -7.82 -0.05
CA TYR A 129 -5.92 -6.57 0.19
C TYR A 129 -5.41 -5.76 1.38
N ARG A 130 -4.74 -6.41 2.32
CA ARG A 130 -4.06 -5.73 3.42
C ARG A 130 -2.73 -5.14 2.95
N PHE A 131 -2.08 -4.42 3.84
CA PHE A 131 -0.74 -3.87 3.60
C PHE A 131 -0.69 -2.93 2.39
N ASN A 132 -1.71 -2.07 2.31
CA ASN A 132 -1.85 -1.07 1.26
C ASN A 132 -1.51 0.34 1.74
N GLN A 133 -0.83 0.48 2.86
CA GLN A 133 -0.39 1.78 3.35
C GLN A 133 0.74 2.33 2.48
N PHE A 134 0.62 3.61 2.15
CA PHE A 134 1.67 4.40 1.51
C PHE A 134 1.49 5.86 1.89
N GLY A 135 2.52 6.65 1.73
CA GLY A 135 2.49 8.10 1.99
C GLY A 135 3.77 8.75 1.54
N TRP A 136 3.87 10.04 1.84
CA TRP A 136 5.03 10.86 1.54
C TRP A 136 5.84 11.15 2.80
N PHE A 137 7.11 11.39 2.64
CA PHE A 137 7.89 12.19 3.57
C PHE A 137 7.49 13.66 3.41
N ASP A 138 7.52 14.45 4.49
CA ASP A 138 7.10 15.85 4.43
C ASP A 138 8.16 16.73 3.78
N GLU A 139 9.45 16.45 4.05
CA GLU A 139 10.57 17.27 3.61
C GLU A 139 11.19 16.81 2.26
N ALA A 140 10.83 15.61 1.79
CA ALA A 140 11.45 15.03 0.60
C ALA A 140 10.43 14.38 -0.33
N GLU A 141 10.59 14.50 -1.64
CA GLU A 141 9.80 13.77 -2.65
C GLU A 141 10.13 12.26 -2.61
N THR A 142 9.89 11.67 -1.45
CA THR A 142 10.15 10.27 -1.15
C THR A 142 8.86 9.63 -0.64
N LEU A 143 8.46 8.55 -1.28
CA LEU A 143 7.34 7.72 -0.84
C LEU A 143 7.82 6.70 0.21
N TYR A 144 6.95 6.38 1.16
CA TYR A 144 7.04 5.15 1.93
C TYR A 144 5.86 4.23 1.57
N LEU A 145 6.05 2.93 1.66
CA LEU A 145 5.02 1.97 1.32
C LEU A 145 5.23 0.62 2.01
N LEU A 146 4.13 -0.10 2.19
CA LEU A 146 4.17 -1.52 2.53
C LEU A 146 4.13 -2.35 1.25
N SER A 147 4.99 -3.37 1.18
CA SER A 147 5.02 -4.33 0.08
C SER A 147 5.33 -5.74 0.57
N GLU A 148 4.71 -6.74 -0.04
CA GLU A 148 4.93 -8.15 0.23
C GLU A 148 5.92 -8.79 -0.77
N GLU A 149 6.67 -8.02 -1.55
CA GLU A 149 7.59 -8.54 -2.58
C GLU A 149 8.69 -9.47 -2.03
N SER A 150 9.00 -9.35 -0.73
CA SER A 150 9.96 -10.23 -0.03
C SER A 150 9.32 -11.49 0.57
N GLY A 151 8.01 -11.71 0.39
CA GLY A 151 7.22 -12.80 0.97
C GLY A 151 6.55 -12.46 2.30
N TYR A 152 6.87 -11.32 2.90
CA TYR A 152 6.21 -10.75 4.08
C TYR A 152 5.97 -9.27 3.85
N SER A 153 4.92 -8.72 4.46
CA SER A 153 4.74 -7.27 4.46
C SER A 153 5.91 -6.58 5.16
N GLN A 154 6.63 -5.76 4.42
CA GLN A 154 7.77 -4.98 4.90
C GLN A 154 7.60 -3.51 4.51
N LEU A 155 8.26 -2.63 5.24
CA LEU A 155 8.31 -1.20 4.97
C LEU A 155 9.46 -0.88 4.03
N TYR A 156 9.16 -0.07 3.03
CA TYR A 156 10.12 0.42 2.02
C TYR A 156 10.01 1.94 1.88
N THR A 157 11.10 2.55 1.43
CA THR A 157 11.13 3.94 0.95
C THR A 157 11.49 4.00 -0.52
N LYS A 158 10.96 4.98 -1.23
CA LYS A 158 11.16 5.16 -2.67
C LYS A 158 11.21 6.65 -3.01
N PRO A 159 12.40 7.25 -3.13
CA PRO A 159 12.53 8.56 -3.77
C PRO A 159 11.94 8.51 -5.18
N VAL A 160 11.21 9.53 -5.62
CA VAL A 160 10.54 9.55 -6.93
C VAL A 160 11.51 9.19 -8.05
N ASN A 161 12.71 9.77 -8.04
CA ASN A 161 13.76 9.51 -9.03
C ASN A 161 14.82 8.51 -8.54
N GLY A 162 14.53 7.73 -7.48
CA GLY A 162 15.47 6.83 -6.84
C GLY A 162 15.11 5.36 -6.95
N LYS A 163 15.76 4.53 -6.15
CA LYS A 163 15.48 3.10 -6.03
C LYS A 163 14.65 2.80 -4.81
N LEU A 164 13.83 1.76 -4.89
CA LEU A 164 13.16 1.19 -3.73
C LEU A 164 14.19 0.66 -2.75
N THR A 165 14.06 1.04 -1.48
CA THR A 165 14.98 0.65 -0.40
C THR A 165 14.18 0.07 0.75
N SER A 166 14.59 -1.10 1.24
CA SER A 166 13.96 -1.76 2.37
C SER A 166 14.35 -1.06 3.68
N VAL A 167 13.37 -0.64 4.46
CA VAL A 167 13.54 -0.10 5.83
C VAL A 167 13.49 -1.24 6.85
N THR A 168 12.62 -2.21 6.62
CA THR A 168 12.51 -3.40 7.46
C THR A 168 12.72 -4.66 6.63
N HIS A 169 13.27 -5.70 7.24
CA HIS A 169 13.50 -6.98 6.59
C HIS A 169 13.44 -8.13 7.58
N GLY A 170 12.97 -9.30 7.14
CA GLY A 170 12.92 -10.52 7.95
C GLY A 170 11.62 -11.30 7.76
N ASN A 171 11.51 -12.43 8.45
CA ASN A 171 10.37 -13.34 8.36
C ASN A 171 9.26 -12.93 9.35
N PHE A 172 8.76 -11.72 9.22
CA PHE A 172 7.69 -11.15 10.04
C PHE A 172 6.88 -10.15 9.22
N VAL A 173 5.69 -9.84 9.71
CA VAL A 173 4.76 -8.89 9.08
C VAL A 173 4.92 -7.52 9.74
N VAL A 174 5.04 -6.48 8.93
CA VAL A 174 4.91 -5.07 9.31
C VAL A 174 3.51 -4.59 8.92
N ASP A 175 2.87 -3.85 9.81
CA ASP A 175 1.52 -3.33 9.64
C ASP A 175 1.38 -2.00 10.42
N ASN A 176 0.37 -1.19 10.10
CA ASN A 176 0.05 0.05 10.81
C ASN A 176 1.27 0.97 10.98
N VAL A 177 1.75 1.53 9.88
CA VAL A 177 2.93 2.39 9.83
C VAL A 177 2.53 3.85 10.00
N VAL A 178 3.24 4.58 10.84
CA VAL A 178 3.13 6.04 11.03
C VAL A 178 4.52 6.64 10.90
N LEU A 179 4.69 7.58 9.99
CA LEU A 179 5.89 8.42 9.89
C LEU A 179 5.77 9.57 10.89
N SER A 180 6.86 9.89 11.61
CA SER A 180 6.90 11.07 12.48
C SER A 180 6.86 12.36 11.67
N GLN A 181 6.33 13.43 12.26
CA GLN A 181 6.20 14.76 11.61
C GLN A 181 7.55 15.38 11.20
N ASP A 182 8.62 14.96 11.84
CA ASP A 182 9.99 15.40 11.52
C ASP A 182 10.73 14.47 10.54
N ASP A 183 10.03 13.52 9.95
CA ASP A 183 10.56 12.50 9.04
C ASP A 183 11.68 11.60 9.62
N ASN A 184 11.94 11.66 10.94
CA ASN A 184 13.08 10.97 11.54
C ASN A 184 12.80 9.52 11.91
N TYR A 185 11.52 9.16 12.13
CA TYR A 185 11.15 7.83 12.60
C TYR A 185 9.90 7.29 11.92
N PHE A 186 9.90 5.99 11.66
CA PHE A 186 8.68 5.21 11.48
C PHE A 186 8.33 4.47 12.77
N TYR A 187 7.08 4.61 13.20
CA TYR A 187 6.44 3.74 14.17
C TYR A 187 5.67 2.66 13.42
N TYR A 188 5.69 1.43 13.90
CA TYR A 188 4.99 0.33 13.24
C TYR A 188 4.70 -0.84 14.18
N LYS A 189 3.68 -1.59 13.83
CA LYS A 189 3.33 -2.85 14.46
C LYS A 189 3.98 -4.01 13.72
N ALA A 190 4.58 -4.97 14.46
CA ALA A 190 5.15 -6.16 13.82
C ALA A 190 5.16 -7.39 14.75
N ASN A 191 5.16 -8.57 14.13
CA ASN A 191 5.15 -9.86 14.83
C ASN A 191 6.53 -10.55 14.83
N LYS A 192 7.59 -9.79 15.11
CA LYS A 192 8.99 -10.27 15.02
C LYS A 192 9.31 -11.46 15.91
N LYS A 193 8.66 -11.57 17.09
CA LYS A 193 8.95 -12.64 18.08
C LYS A 193 8.22 -13.94 17.76
N HIS A 194 6.97 -13.83 17.32
CA HIS A 194 6.10 -14.97 17.08
C HIS A 194 4.92 -14.52 16.21
N PRO A 195 4.41 -15.32 15.25
CA PRO A 195 3.31 -14.93 14.35
C PRO A 195 2.04 -14.41 15.04
N GLY A 196 1.76 -14.84 16.25
CA GLY A 196 0.60 -14.40 17.05
C GLY A 196 0.90 -13.29 18.07
N ILE A 197 2.12 -12.74 18.12
CA ILE A 197 2.53 -11.70 19.07
C ILE A 197 2.91 -10.45 18.28
N TYR A 198 2.11 -9.40 18.42
CA TYR A 198 2.36 -8.12 17.79
C TYR A 198 2.77 -7.09 18.82
N GLU A 199 3.93 -6.52 18.60
CA GLU A 199 4.52 -5.46 19.42
C GLU A 199 4.72 -4.20 18.56
N ILE A 200 4.94 -3.08 19.23
CA ILE A 200 5.19 -1.79 18.59
C ILE A 200 6.69 -1.54 18.55
N TYR A 201 7.14 -1.10 17.42
CA TYR A 201 8.54 -0.79 17.12
C TYR A 201 8.67 0.62 16.59
N ARG A 202 9.87 1.17 16.72
CA ARG A 202 10.31 2.40 16.07
C ARG A 202 11.57 2.10 15.26
N VAL A 203 11.70 2.68 14.08
CA VAL A 203 12.91 2.62 13.26
C VAL A 203 13.30 4.01 12.80
N SER A 204 14.58 4.36 12.91
CA SER A 204 15.12 5.62 12.37
C SER A 204 15.16 5.56 10.85
N THR A 205 14.78 6.64 10.20
CA THR A 205 14.83 6.78 8.73
C THR A 205 16.26 6.87 8.19
N ASP A 206 17.19 7.40 8.98
CA ASP A 206 18.60 7.55 8.59
C ASP A 206 19.40 6.27 8.79
N SER A 207 19.39 5.75 10.03
CA SER A 207 20.27 4.63 10.41
C SER A 207 19.64 3.27 10.18
N MET A 208 18.33 3.21 9.91
CA MET A 208 17.54 1.98 9.80
C MET A 208 17.61 1.10 11.06
N ASN A 209 17.99 1.69 12.21
CA ASN A 209 18.04 0.99 13.49
C ASN A 209 16.64 0.86 14.09
N SER A 210 16.19 -0.38 14.26
CA SER A 210 14.88 -0.70 14.80
C SER A 210 14.95 -1.00 16.29
N GLN A 211 14.07 -0.37 17.08
CA GLN A 211 13.91 -0.55 18.52
C GLN A 211 12.51 -1.05 18.84
N ALA A 212 12.39 -2.04 19.70
CA ALA A 212 11.10 -2.43 20.28
C ALA A 212 10.69 -1.40 21.34
N LEU A 213 9.47 -0.89 21.24
CA LEU A 213 8.88 0.02 22.23
C LEU A 213 8.04 -0.75 23.26
N THR A 214 7.49 -1.91 22.89
CA THR A 214 6.68 -2.75 23.78
C THR A 214 7.22 -4.17 23.85
N ASP A 215 6.92 -4.84 24.97
CA ASP A 215 7.18 -6.27 25.22
C ASP A 215 6.04 -6.85 26.08
N LEU A 216 4.82 -6.80 25.53
CA LEU A 216 3.60 -7.15 26.24
C LEU A 216 3.15 -8.61 26.02
N ASN A 217 3.73 -9.28 25.01
CA ASN A 217 3.45 -10.68 24.66
C ASN A 217 1.97 -10.98 24.38
N GLY A 218 1.41 -10.26 23.42
CA GLY A 218 0.04 -10.42 22.95
C GLY A 218 -0.23 -9.71 21.64
N MET A 219 -1.48 -9.33 21.42
CA MET A 219 -1.88 -8.49 20.29
C MET A 219 -1.88 -7.04 20.76
N THR A 220 -0.97 -6.24 20.23
CA THR A 220 -0.85 -4.81 20.54
C THR A 220 -1.11 -3.97 19.32
N ASP A 221 -2.01 -3.01 19.43
CA ASP A 221 -2.22 -1.92 18.48
C ASP A 221 -1.89 -0.58 19.14
N TYR A 222 -1.67 0.46 18.36
CA TYR A 222 -1.27 1.76 18.88
C TYR A 222 -1.84 2.93 18.10
N GLN A 223 -1.85 4.06 18.76
CA GLN A 223 -2.05 5.37 18.17
C GLN A 223 -0.99 6.33 18.74
N LEU A 224 -0.27 7.01 17.85
CA LEU A 224 0.67 8.06 18.22
C LEU A 224 -0.11 9.34 18.58
N SER A 225 0.28 10.03 19.68
CA SER A 225 -0.33 11.32 20.01
C SER A 225 0.03 12.39 18.98
N PRO A 226 -0.82 13.42 18.79
CA PRO A 226 -0.54 14.47 17.80
C PRO A 226 0.75 15.27 18.06
N ASP A 227 1.22 15.34 19.30
CA ASP A 227 2.49 15.94 19.69
C ASP A 227 3.65 14.94 19.74
N GLU A 228 3.39 13.69 19.34
CA GLU A 228 4.34 12.58 19.30
C GLU A 228 5.04 12.26 20.63
N SER A 229 4.51 12.77 21.73
CA SER A 229 5.08 12.56 23.07
C SER A 229 4.68 11.23 23.70
N SER A 230 3.64 10.57 23.19
CA SER A 230 3.10 9.36 23.80
C SER A 230 2.41 8.43 22.81
N LEU A 231 2.30 7.15 23.18
CA LEU A 231 1.47 6.16 22.50
C LEU A 231 0.26 5.79 23.38
N LEU A 232 -0.91 5.76 22.78
CA LEU A 232 -2.05 5.03 23.31
C LEU A 232 -2.01 3.61 22.77
N LEU A 233 -2.00 2.61 23.64
CA LEU A 233 -1.89 1.21 23.28
C LEU A 233 -3.19 0.48 23.57
N ILE A 234 -3.60 -0.40 22.65
CA ILE A 234 -4.68 -1.37 22.84
C ILE A 234 -4.00 -2.74 22.88
N HIS A 235 -4.08 -3.42 24.03
CA HIS A 235 -3.41 -4.70 24.20
C HIS A 235 -4.35 -5.78 24.70
N SER A 236 -4.26 -6.97 24.11
CA SER A 236 -5.01 -8.16 24.52
C SER A 236 -4.14 -9.42 24.50
N LYS A 237 -4.58 -10.44 25.24
CA LYS A 237 -4.02 -11.80 25.21
C LYS A 237 -5.14 -12.80 25.01
N LEU A 238 -4.79 -14.06 24.75
CA LEU A 238 -5.76 -15.14 24.52
C LEU A 238 -6.82 -15.24 25.62
N VAL A 239 -6.41 -14.99 26.88
CA VAL A 239 -7.26 -15.09 28.07
C VAL A 239 -7.53 -13.73 28.73
N LYS A 240 -7.21 -12.63 28.04
CA LYS A 240 -7.37 -11.27 28.56
C LYS A 240 -8.00 -10.38 27.48
N PRO A 241 -9.15 -9.75 27.76
CA PRO A 241 -9.79 -8.84 26.81
C PRO A 241 -8.91 -7.63 26.53
N PRO A 242 -9.18 -6.87 25.45
CA PRO A 242 -8.45 -5.65 25.14
C PRO A 242 -8.52 -4.63 26.29
N GLU A 243 -7.39 -4.10 26.65
CA GLU A 243 -7.22 -3.01 27.62
C GLU A 243 -6.44 -1.86 27.01
N LEU A 244 -6.66 -0.65 27.54
CA LEU A 244 -5.97 0.55 27.13
C LEU A 244 -4.81 0.86 28.06
N TYR A 245 -3.68 1.23 27.48
CA TYR A 245 -2.48 1.69 28.16
C TYR A 245 -1.97 2.96 27.50
N SER A 246 -1.25 3.79 28.26
CA SER A 246 -0.48 4.90 27.72
C SER A 246 1.01 4.67 27.98
N MET A 247 1.84 5.08 27.04
CA MET A 247 3.29 5.01 27.13
C MET A 247 3.86 6.40 26.78
N ASP A 248 4.67 6.96 27.67
CA ASP A 248 5.40 8.22 27.43
C ASP A 248 6.68 7.90 26.63
N LEU A 249 6.84 8.53 25.47
CA LEU A 249 7.98 8.35 24.57
C LEU A 249 9.20 9.20 24.93
N ARG A 250 9.03 10.18 25.83
CA ARG A 250 10.12 11.05 26.33
C ARG A 250 10.97 10.39 27.42
N ILE A 251 10.47 9.31 27.99
CA ILE A 251 11.18 8.53 29.02
C ILE A 251 11.96 7.44 28.29
N GLU A 252 13.27 7.58 28.19
CA GLU A 252 14.14 6.49 27.75
C GLU A 252 14.12 5.39 28.83
N ASN A 253 13.67 4.18 28.43
CA ASN A 253 13.70 3.00 29.27
C ASN A 253 15.03 2.24 29.13
#